data_24df812c7e4f1e5dd323d07da52b05a3
#
_entry.id   24df812c7e4f1e5dd323d07da52b05a3
#
_cell.length_a   1.000
_cell.length_b   1.000
_cell.length_c   1.000
_cell.angle_alpha   90.00
_cell.angle_beta   90.00
_cell.angle_gamma   90.00
#
_symmetry.space_group_name_H-M   'P 1'
#
loop_
_entity.id
_entity.type
_entity.pdbx_description
1 polymer ?
#
loop_
_entity_poly.entity_id
_entity_poly.type
_entity_poly.pdbx_seq_one_letter_code
_entity_poly.pdbx_strand_id
1 'polypeptide(L)'
;MYFIKHLFLFTNYNIKQLQRKWLTLPLLLLFPIILVSLIAVIAVSIVTPEEQKPINVGLVDLDKSEETEMVLDMIDESSQLGSYIQIKKMTKKQATDQIENHLSAYVTFPEGFTESLYNGNQVSLNITGNPNKRTESYVVKELLDSIARHIRASQANILTINYYAKQLSIDDETRQDMLFNQFTNFLVYTVGKDKIIDEEKITNNATNSPVHYYGLAGWFTIITIWLLAFYSFFTKDEEYRIMDRMRLYGVTQIRQVFAKILSTFIVTFICAGITLFILTNLMEITLFGEDYLRISIIISLYNIAFLFGLAILETVISGQKVRLLTQSLFSFLSLLVSGAIIPTLYFPLYVQALLPYSFSGESFHWLQEVIINGRSYADYVPLTLLTAASALLMLGISMWKERVNP
;
A
#
# COMPACT_ATOMS: atom_id res chain seq x y z
N MET A 1 -39.37 -26.95 -5.33
CA MET A 1 -40.30 -25.81 -5.55
C MET A 1 -40.60 -25.05 -4.24
N TYR A 2 -40.91 -25.69 -3.09
CA TYR A 2 -41.18 -25.02 -1.81
C TYR A 2 -39.98 -24.25 -1.21
N PHE A 3 -38.73 -24.71 -1.39
CA PHE A 3 -37.52 -24.02 -0.87
C PHE A 3 -37.37 -22.63 -1.48
N ILE A 4 -37.41 -22.52 -2.81
CA ILE A 4 -37.23 -21.24 -3.53
C ILE A 4 -38.38 -20.27 -3.22
N LYS A 5 -39.62 -20.75 -3.08
CA LYS A 5 -40.77 -19.92 -2.71
C LYS A 5 -40.60 -19.32 -1.31
N HIS A 6 -40.17 -20.11 -0.33
CA HIS A 6 -39.91 -19.61 1.03
C HIS A 6 -38.72 -18.64 1.07
N LEU A 7 -37.66 -18.95 0.35
CA LEU A 7 -36.50 -18.07 0.25
C LEU A 7 -36.92 -16.69 -0.28
N PHE A 8 -37.67 -16.64 -1.37
CA PHE A 8 -38.14 -15.39 -1.98
C PHE A 8 -39.08 -14.61 -1.03
N LEU A 9 -39.99 -15.29 -0.34
CA LEU A 9 -40.91 -14.67 0.63
C LEU A 9 -40.14 -14.02 1.79
N PHE A 10 -39.19 -14.75 2.36
CA PHE A 10 -38.38 -14.20 3.49
C PHE A 10 -37.45 -13.06 3.04
N THR A 11 -36.85 -13.17 1.86
CA THR A 11 -36.05 -12.09 1.27
C THR A 11 -36.88 -10.82 1.07
N ASN A 12 -38.07 -10.96 0.49
CA ASN A 12 -39.00 -9.83 0.30
C ASN A 12 -39.46 -9.24 1.66
N TYR A 13 -39.70 -10.09 2.65
CA TYR A 13 -40.03 -9.65 4.01
C TYR A 13 -38.89 -8.83 4.62
N ASN A 14 -37.65 -9.30 4.54
CA ASN A 14 -36.48 -8.60 5.05
C ASN A 14 -36.28 -7.23 4.35
N ILE A 15 -36.45 -7.16 3.03
CA ILE A 15 -36.36 -5.90 2.29
C ILE A 15 -37.48 -4.93 2.71
N LYS A 16 -38.73 -5.42 2.88
CA LYS A 16 -39.83 -4.60 3.39
C LYS A 16 -39.60 -4.13 4.82
N GLN A 17 -38.99 -4.94 5.68
CA GLN A 17 -38.61 -4.57 7.04
C GLN A 17 -37.59 -3.43 7.03
N LEU A 18 -36.60 -3.48 6.13
CA LEU A 18 -35.62 -2.42 5.94
C LEU A 18 -36.31 -1.11 5.49
N GLN A 19 -37.24 -1.20 4.54
CA GLN A 19 -38.02 -0.04 4.06
C GLN A 19 -38.88 0.58 5.16
N ARG A 20 -39.49 -0.23 6.02
CA ARG A 20 -40.30 0.27 7.15
C ARG A 20 -39.46 1.05 8.17
N LYS A 21 -38.19 0.71 8.34
CA LYS A 21 -37.26 1.39 9.23
C LYS A 21 -36.42 2.46 8.47
N TRP A 22 -37.04 3.15 7.51
CA TRP A 22 -36.37 4.10 6.62
C TRP A 22 -35.62 5.23 7.36
N LEU A 23 -36.04 5.61 8.58
CA LEU A 23 -35.35 6.59 9.43
C LEU A 23 -34.00 6.10 9.96
N THR A 24 -33.81 4.79 10.11
CA THR A 24 -32.53 4.21 10.54
C THR A 24 -31.59 3.91 9.38
N LEU A 25 -32.10 3.85 8.15
CA LEU A 25 -31.34 3.61 6.94
C LEU A 25 -30.22 4.64 6.69
N PRO A 26 -30.48 5.97 6.74
CA PRO A 26 -29.45 6.97 6.54
C PRO A 26 -28.30 6.80 7.56
N LEU A 27 -28.62 6.55 8.82
CA LEU A 27 -27.60 6.33 9.84
C LEU A 27 -26.75 5.09 9.52
N LEU A 28 -27.39 3.98 9.12
CA LEU A 28 -26.72 2.73 8.83
C LEU A 28 -25.86 2.81 7.55
N LEU A 29 -26.30 3.61 6.56
CA LEU A 29 -25.56 3.82 5.31
C LEU A 29 -24.45 4.85 5.45
N LEU A 30 -24.75 6.02 6.05
CA LEU A 30 -23.82 7.15 6.08
C LEU A 30 -22.78 7.04 7.20
N PHE A 31 -23.12 6.44 8.34
CA PHE A 31 -22.20 6.34 9.47
C PHE A 31 -20.89 5.64 9.12
N PRO A 32 -20.87 4.47 8.44
CA PRO A 32 -19.60 3.85 8.02
C PRO A 32 -18.82 4.71 7.03
N ILE A 33 -19.50 5.39 6.11
CA ILE A 33 -18.84 6.29 5.14
C ILE A 33 -18.15 7.43 5.88
N ILE A 34 -18.87 8.13 6.76
CA ILE A 34 -18.33 9.26 7.52
C ILE A 34 -17.15 8.79 8.40
N LEU A 35 -17.30 7.68 9.10
CA LEU A 35 -16.26 7.15 9.98
C LEU A 35 -14.98 6.80 9.20
N VAL A 36 -15.12 6.05 8.10
CA VAL A 36 -13.97 5.62 7.29
C VAL A 36 -13.35 6.81 6.58
N SER A 37 -14.14 7.76 6.05
CA SER A 37 -13.63 8.97 5.43
C SER A 37 -12.86 9.83 6.43
N LEU A 38 -13.33 9.95 7.67
CA LEU A 38 -12.63 10.69 8.72
C LEU A 38 -11.27 10.03 9.04
N ILE A 39 -11.25 8.70 9.20
CA ILE A 39 -10.01 7.95 9.43
C ILE A 39 -9.06 8.09 8.23
N ALA A 40 -9.57 8.02 7.00
CA ALA A 40 -8.76 8.18 5.80
C ALA A 40 -8.13 9.57 5.71
N VAL A 41 -8.89 10.64 5.99
CA VAL A 41 -8.37 12.01 6.02
C VAL A 41 -7.26 12.15 7.06
N ILE A 42 -7.44 11.61 8.26
CA ILE A 42 -6.41 11.62 9.31
C ILE A 42 -5.17 10.83 8.85
N ALA A 43 -5.36 9.63 8.30
CA ALA A 43 -4.25 8.81 7.82
C ALA A 43 -3.47 9.50 6.70
N VAL A 44 -4.18 10.08 5.73
CA VAL A 44 -3.57 10.86 4.63
C VAL A 44 -2.82 12.07 5.18
N SER A 45 -3.39 12.82 6.14
CA SER A 45 -2.70 13.98 6.74
C SER A 45 -1.42 13.63 7.51
N ILE A 46 -1.31 12.38 7.99
CA ILE A 46 -0.09 11.89 8.68
C ILE A 46 0.91 11.33 7.66
N VAL A 47 0.43 10.66 6.61
CA VAL A 47 1.27 9.95 5.63
C VAL A 47 1.70 10.85 4.47
N THR A 48 0.85 11.83 4.08
CA THR A 48 1.30 12.84 3.11
C THR A 48 2.25 13.78 3.85
N PRO A 49 3.55 13.76 3.53
CA PRO A 49 4.42 14.80 4.00
C PRO A 49 3.83 16.13 3.53
N GLU A 50 3.79 17.15 4.39
CA GLU A 50 3.72 18.54 3.93
C GLU A 50 4.61 18.61 2.70
N GLU A 51 4.17 19.23 1.58
CA GLU A 51 4.92 19.34 0.32
C GLU A 51 6.39 19.36 0.65
N GLN A 52 7.09 18.24 0.43
CA GLN A 52 8.49 18.14 0.83
C GLN A 52 9.20 19.19 -0.01
N LYS A 53 9.41 20.35 0.61
CA LYS A 53 10.29 21.35 0.01
C LYS A 53 11.59 20.62 -0.23
N PRO A 54 12.07 20.59 -1.47
CA PRO A 54 13.27 19.84 -1.76
C PRO A 54 14.39 20.28 -0.83
N ILE A 55 15.17 19.34 -0.33
CA ILE A 55 16.31 19.58 0.52
C ILE A 55 17.32 20.36 -0.31
N ASN A 56 17.52 21.64 0.00
CA ASN A 56 18.43 22.48 -0.75
C ASN A 56 19.86 22.29 -0.23
N VAL A 57 20.75 21.86 -1.11
CA VAL A 57 22.16 21.61 -0.80
C VAL A 57 23.03 22.58 -1.58
N GLY A 58 23.86 23.33 -0.88
CA GLY A 58 24.87 24.18 -1.50
C GLY A 58 26.13 23.38 -1.86
N LEU A 59 26.72 23.63 -2.99
CA LEU A 59 27.93 22.98 -3.41
C LEU A 59 29.00 24.04 -3.76
N VAL A 60 30.11 23.96 -3.03
CA VAL A 60 31.25 24.90 -3.14
C VAL A 60 32.43 24.12 -3.67
N ASP A 61 32.88 24.44 -4.88
CA ASP A 61 34.05 23.87 -5.50
C ASP A 61 35.19 24.88 -5.44
N LEU A 62 36.27 24.55 -4.67
CA LEU A 62 37.48 25.34 -4.58
C LEU A 62 38.62 24.73 -5.41
N ASP A 63 38.50 23.47 -5.83
CA ASP A 63 39.50 22.76 -6.61
C ASP A 63 39.46 23.14 -8.09
N LYS A 64 38.24 23.33 -8.63
CA LYS A 64 37.96 23.74 -10.02
C LYS A 64 38.63 22.84 -11.09
N SER A 65 38.78 21.57 -10.79
CA SER A 65 39.29 20.56 -11.71
C SER A 65 38.18 19.99 -12.59
N GLU A 66 38.53 19.35 -13.69
CA GLU A 66 37.57 18.64 -14.54
C GLU A 66 36.91 17.47 -13.80
N GLU A 67 37.66 16.82 -12.88
CA GLU A 67 37.17 15.73 -12.05
C GLU A 67 36.10 16.18 -11.05
N THR A 68 36.30 17.33 -10.39
CA THR A 68 35.30 17.88 -9.48
C THR A 68 34.05 18.33 -10.25
N GLU A 69 34.22 18.96 -11.42
CA GLU A 69 33.09 19.35 -12.27
C GLU A 69 32.27 18.13 -12.70
N MET A 70 32.93 17.05 -13.12
CA MET A 70 32.27 15.81 -13.50
C MET A 70 31.51 15.15 -12.33
N VAL A 71 32.08 15.13 -11.14
CA VAL A 71 31.36 14.63 -9.92
C VAL A 71 30.14 15.48 -9.64
N LEU A 72 30.22 16.80 -9.83
CA LEU A 72 29.12 17.72 -9.63
C LEU A 72 27.99 17.50 -10.62
N ASP A 73 28.31 17.34 -11.90
CA ASP A 73 27.33 17.08 -12.96
C ASP A 73 26.65 15.72 -12.75
N MET A 74 27.42 14.72 -12.35
CA MET A 74 26.88 13.40 -12.01
C MET A 74 25.91 13.43 -10.83
N ILE A 75 26.18 14.24 -9.79
CA ILE A 75 25.28 14.41 -8.65
C ILE A 75 24.00 15.15 -9.08
N ASP A 76 24.12 16.13 -9.98
CA ASP A 76 22.99 16.92 -10.49
C ASP A 76 22.11 16.09 -11.46
N GLU A 77 22.73 15.24 -12.29
CA GLU A 77 22.04 14.36 -13.24
C GLU A 77 21.44 13.09 -12.60
N SER A 78 21.80 12.76 -11.37
CA SER A 78 21.25 11.59 -10.68
C SER A 78 19.74 11.79 -10.41
N SER A 79 18.96 11.50 -11.45
CA SER A 79 17.51 11.76 -11.56
C SER A 79 16.65 11.14 -10.47
N GLN A 80 17.16 10.20 -9.67
CA GLN A 80 16.44 9.61 -8.55
C GLN A 80 16.39 10.54 -7.32
N LEU A 81 17.32 11.48 -7.18
CA LEU A 81 17.39 12.42 -6.06
C LEU A 81 16.79 13.80 -6.41
N GLY A 82 16.63 14.12 -7.69
CA GLY A 82 16.23 15.46 -8.18
C GLY A 82 14.86 15.95 -7.71
N SER A 83 13.94 15.06 -7.33
CA SER A 83 12.66 15.45 -6.75
C SER A 83 12.75 15.79 -5.25
N TYR A 84 13.74 15.22 -4.55
CA TYR A 84 13.89 15.35 -3.09
C TYR A 84 15.05 16.25 -2.68
N ILE A 85 16.09 16.36 -3.51
CA ILE A 85 17.30 17.13 -3.23
C ILE A 85 17.59 18.06 -4.40
N GLN A 86 17.67 19.36 -4.15
CA GLN A 86 18.11 20.35 -5.11
C GLN A 86 19.51 20.81 -4.77
N ILE A 87 20.44 20.64 -5.72
CA ILE A 87 21.83 21.02 -5.56
C ILE A 87 22.08 22.32 -6.32
N LYS A 88 22.74 23.28 -5.67
CA LYS A 88 23.09 24.57 -6.26
C LYS A 88 24.56 24.83 -6.13
N LYS A 89 25.27 24.97 -7.26
CA LYS A 89 26.66 25.44 -7.29
C LYS A 89 26.71 26.90 -6.80
N MET A 90 27.56 27.19 -5.83
CA MET A 90 27.67 28.53 -5.24
C MET A 90 29.06 28.81 -4.68
N THR A 91 29.35 30.08 -4.43
CA THR A 91 30.59 30.47 -3.76
C THR A 91 30.52 30.19 -2.25
N LYS A 92 31.67 29.99 -1.61
CA LYS A 92 31.77 29.77 -0.16
C LYS A 92 31.04 30.86 0.66
N LYS A 93 31.16 32.11 0.22
CA LYS A 93 30.48 33.25 0.87
C LYS A 93 28.96 33.11 0.78
N GLN A 94 28.43 32.81 -0.42
CA GLN A 94 26.98 32.60 -0.60
C GLN A 94 26.48 31.43 0.22
N ALA A 95 27.24 30.32 0.29
CA ALA A 95 26.86 29.15 1.07
C ALA A 95 26.78 29.49 2.58
N THR A 96 27.74 30.24 3.11
CA THR A 96 27.77 30.67 4.51
C THR A 96 26.61 31.62 4.84
N ASP A 97 26.27 32.55 3.93
CA ASP A 97 25.19 33.51 4.15
C ASP A 97 23.80 32.85 4.04
N GLN A 98 23.64 31.76 3.24
CA GLN A 98 22.37 31.11 3.01
C GLN A 98 22.11 29.90 3.90
N ILE A 99 23.10 29.42 4.67
CA ILE A 99 22.96 28.19 5.47
C ILE A 99 21.85 28.28 6.51
N GLU A 100 21.63 29.43 7.12
CA GLU A 100 20.66 29.59 8.20
C GLU A 100 19.19 29.61 7.69
N ASN A 101 18.97 30.10 6.47
CA ASN A 101 17.63 30.41 5.98
C ASN A 101 17.17 29.48 4.82
N HIS A 102 18.03 29.19 3.86
CA HIS A 102 17.64 28.56 2.61
C HIS A 102 18.21 27.15 2.41
N LEU A 103 19.44 26.91 2.88
CA LEU A 103 20.12 25.63 2.70
C LEU A 103 19.87 24.68 3.87
N SER A 104 19.86 23.41 3.60
CA SER A 104 19.86 22.35 4.62
C SER A 104 21.27 21.91 4.97
N ALA A 105 22.18 21.97 4.00
CA ALA A 105 23.62 21.78 4.19
C ALA A 105 24.37 22.36 3.00
N TYR A 106 25.69 22.57 3.16
CA TYR A 106 26.58 22.76 2.02
C TYR A 106 27.84 21.93 2.15
N VAL A 107 28.38 21.55 1.01
CA VAL A 107 29.58 20.73 0.86
C VAL A 107 30.68 21.55 0.21
N THR A 108 31.88 21.41 0.68
CA THR A 108 33.05 22.12 0.11
C THR A 108 34.09 21.11 -0.33
N PHE A 109 34.45 21.15 -1.63
CA PHE A 109 35.62 20.50 -2.18
C PHE A 109 36.80 21.42 -1.95
N PRO A 110 37.82 20.99 -1.17
CA PRO A 110 38.97 21.84 -0.87
C PRO A 110 39.90 22.02 -2.08
N GLU A 111 40.70 23.04 -2.07
CA GLU A 111 41.79 23.23 -3.03
C GLU A 111 42.75 22.05 -3.01
N GLY A 112 43.20 21.57 -4.16
CA GLY A 112 44.08 20.41 -4.31
C GLY A 112 43.42 19.06 -3.99
N PHE A 113 42.05 18.99 -4.07
CA PHE A 113 41.30 17.76 -3.87
C PHE A 113 41.73 16.69 -4.86
N THR A 114 41.72 17.00 -6.15
CA THR A 114 42.09 16.08 -7.25
C THR A 114 43.55 15.66 -7.18
N GLU A 115 44.45 16.58 -6.92
CA GLU A 115 45.90 16.27 -6.73
C GLU A 115 46.11 15.29 -5.57
N SER A 116 45.44 15.54 -4.43
CA SER A 116 45.47 14.66 -3.28
C SER A 116 44.90 13.28 -3.57
N LEU A 117 43.81 13.21 -4.36
CA LEU A 117 43.17 11.96 -4.80
C LEU A 117 44.18 11.10 -5.60
N TYR A 118 44.88 11.67 -6.55
CA TYR A 118 45.84 10.97 -7.41
C TYR A 118 47.14 10.59 -6.71
N ASN A 119 47.54 11.37 -5.73
CA ASN A 119 48.76 11.09 -4.93
C ASN A 119 48.52 10.15 -3.74
N GLY A 120 47.28 9.74 -3.49
CA GLY A 120 46.93 8.86 -2.37
C GLY A 120 46.92 9.54 -1.00
N ASN A 121 46.89 10.87 -0.99
CA ASN A 121 46.74 11.62 0.23
C ASN A 121 45.31 11.53 0.76
N GLN A 122 45.16 11.72 2.06
CA GLN A 122 43.81 11.71 2.67
C GLN A 122 42.99 12.88 2.14
N VAL A 123 41.88 12.58 1.52
CA VAL A 123 40.90 13.56 1.01
C VAL A 123 39.72 13.62 1.94
N SER A 124 39.34 14.83 2.36
CA SER A 124 38.16 15.06 3.21
C SER A 124 37.20 16.05 2.55
N LEU A 125 35.93 15.70 2.45
CA LEU A 125 34.86 16.61 2.08
C LEU A 125 34.34 17.30 3.34
N ASN A 126 34.32 18.64 3.35
CA ASN A 126 33.81 19.39 4.48
C ASN A 126 32.31 19.64 4.29
N ILE A 127 31.50 19.11 5.25
CA ILE A 127 30.05 19.26 5.26
C ILE A 127 29.67 20.21 6.40
N THR A 128 28.92 21.26 6.06
CA THR A 128 28.34 22.17 7.05
C THR A 128 26.83 22.05 7.00
N GLY A 129 26.21 21.53 8.07
CA GLY A 129 24.77 21.37 8.20
C GLY A 129 24.08 22.59 8.80
N ASN A 130 22.81 22.76 8.52
CA ASN A 130 21.96 23.80 9.11
C ASN A 130 21.48 23.36 10.50
N PRO A 131 21.77 24.10 11.56
CA PRO A 131 21.37 23.76 12.93
C PRO A 131 19.85 23.76 13.14
N ASN A 132 19.10 24.52 12.31
CA ASN A 132 17.65 24.62 12.36
C ASN A 132 16.94 23.51 11.55
N LYS A 133 17.67 22.81 10.66
CA LYS A 133 17.18 21.74 9.77
C LYS A 133 17.95 20.44 9.98
N ARG A 134 17.99 19.96 11.22
CA ARG A 134 18.85 18.83 11.63
C ARG A 134 18.57 17.53 10.86
N THR A 135 17.31 17.20 10.65
CA THR A 135 16.93 15.95 9.93
C THR A 135 17.37 16.00 8.48
N GLU A 136 17.14 17.12 7.78
CA GLU A 136 17.57 17.31 6.40
C GLU A 136 19.10 17.28 6.30
N SER A 137 19.79 17.97 7.21
CA SER A 137 21.27 17.97 7.27
C SER A 137 21.83 16.56 7.49
N TYR A 138 21.17 15.73 8.32
CA TYR A 138 21.56 14.35 8.55
C TYR A 138 21.41 13.50 7.30
N VAL A 139 20.28 13.62 6.56
CA VAL A 139 20.07 12.93 5.29
C VAL A 139 21.14 13.29 4.27
N VAL A 140 21.48 14.59 4.15
CA VAL A 140 22.54 15.05 3.26
C VAL A 140 23.90 14.46 3.66
N LYS A 141 24.19 14.40 4.95
CA LYS A 141 25.42 13.80 5.47
C LYS A 141 25.53 12.32 5.10
N GLU A 142 24.48 11.53 5.32
CA GLU A 142 24.45 10.09 4.99
C GLU A 142 24.65 9.85 3.48
N LEU A 143 24.00 10.67 2.64
CA LEU A 143 24.19 10.63 1.19
C LEU A 143 25.67 10.89 0.84
N LEU A 144 26.27 11.94 1.39
CA LEU A 144 27.65 12.32 1.12
C LEU A 144 28.65 11.30 1.67
N ASP A 145 28.36 10.68 2.81
CA ASP A 145 29.16 9.56 3.32
C ASP A 145 29.11 8.35 2.38
N SER A 146 27.97 8.13 1.71
CA SER A 146 27.88 7.11 0.66
C SER A 146 28.75 7.47 -0.55
N ILE A 147 28.66 8.69 -1.06
CA ILE A 147 29.50 9.19 -2.17
C ILE A 147 30.98 9.12 -1.81
N ALA A 148 31.35 9.53 -0.60
CA ALA A 148 32.73 9.47 -0.12
C ALA A 148 33.28 8.03 -0.04
N ARG A 149 32.44 7.03 0.22
CA ARG A 149 32.84 5.62 0.11
C ARG A 149 33.17 5.21 -1.31
N HIS A 150 32.40 5.67 -2.28
CA HIS A 150 32.66 5.40 -3.70
C HIS A 150 33.93 6.10 -4.18
N ILE A 151 34.16 7.36 -3.80
CA ILE A 151 35.38 8.10 -4.12
C ILE A 151 36.60 7.39 -3.53
N ARG A 152 36.55 6.90 -2.29
CA ARG A 152 37.66 6.13 -1.68
C ARG A 152 37.94 4.82 -2.40
N ALA A 153 36.90 4.11 -2.86
CA ALA A 153 37.08 2.90 -3.66
C ALA A 153 37.71 3.21 -5.03
N SER A 154 37.31 4.32 -5.66
CA SER A 154 37.93 4.82 -6.90
C SER A 154 39.41 5.17 -6.67
N GLN A 155 39.72 5.87 -5.58
CA GLN A 155 41.09 6.23 -5.22
C GLN A 155 42.01 4.99 -5.11
N ALA A 156 41.55 3.91 -4.48
CA ALA A 156 42.32 2.68 -4.36
C ALA A 156 42.69 2.10 -5.75
N ASN A 157 41.73 2.11 -6.71
CA ASN A 157 41.96 1.67 -8.08
C ASN A 157 42.94 2.57 -8.83
N ILE A 158 42.76 3.90 -8.72
CA ILE A 158 43.63 4.88 -9.37
C ILE A 158 45.08 4.75 -8.86
N LEU A 159 45.26 4.58 -7.55
CA LEU A 159 46.60 4.41 -6.97
C LEU A 159 47.29 3.15 -7.47
N THR A 160 46.52 2.05 -7.64
CA THR A 160 47.08 0.81 -8.18
C THR A 160 47.54 1.01 -9.62
N ILE A 161 46.71 1.64 -10.44
CA ILE A 161 47.05 1.92 -11.85
C ILE A 161 48.24 2.89 -11.95
N ASN A 162 48.26 3.96 -11.15
CA ASN A 162 49.35 4.92 -11.08
C ASN A 162 50.68 4.27 -10.68
N TYR A 163 50.64 3.33 -9.71
CA TYR A 163 51.80 2.58 -9.29
C TYR A 163 52.45 1.80 -10.46
N TYR A 164 51.65 1.07 -11.20
CA TYR A 164 52.14 0.31 -12.38
C TYR A 164 52.49 1.21 -13.55
N ALA A 165 51.71 2.26 -13.80
CA ALA A 165 52.00 3.22 -14.86
C ALA A 165 53.34 3.94 -14.68
N LYS A 166 53.76 4.25 -13.47
CA LYS A 166 55.07 4.79 -13.15
C LYS A 166 56.24 3.83 -13.44
N GLN A 167 55.98 2.53 -13.61
CA GLN A 167 57.01 1.54 -13.97
C GLN A 167 57.13 1.39 -15.50
N LEU A 168 56.18 1.94 -16.25
CA LEU A 168 56.23 1.98 -17.70
C LEU A 168 56.91 3.24 -18.19
N SER A 169 57.60 3.17 -19.36
CA SER A 169 58.25 4.32 -20.00
C SER A 169 57.24 5.16 -20.76
N ILE A 170 56.23 5.69 -20.06
CA ILE A 170 55.20 6.58 -20.60
C ILE A 170 55.42 7.99 -20.05
N ASP A 171 55.09 9.00 -20.85
CA ASP A 171 55.14 10.41 -20.47
C ASP A 171 54.07 10.76 -19.40
N ASP A 172 54.29 11.86 -18.70
CA ASP A 172 53.43 12.30 -17.62
C ASP A 172 52.01 12.68 -18.12
N GLU A 173 51.87 13.21 -19.32
CA GLU A 173 50.59 13.59 -19.94
C GLU A 173 49.74 12.34 -20.19
N THR A 174 50.30 11.35 -20.90
CA THR A 174 49.61 10.07 -21.16
C THR A 174 49.23 9.36 -19.83
N ARG A 175 50.07 9.47 -18.80
CA ARG A 175 49.75 8.89 -17.49
C ARG A 175 48.59 9.61 -16.83
N GLN A 176 48.47 10.92 -16.86
CA GLN A 176 47.34 11.69 -16.36
C GLN A 176 46.07 11.37 -17.09
N ASP A 177 46.10 11.28 -18.41
CA ASP A 177 44.95 10.86 -19.23
C ASP A 177 44.45 9.46 -18.85
N MET A 178 45.36 8.51 -18.62
CA MET A 178 45.00 7.16 -18.15
C MET A 178 44.30 7.22 -16.80
N LEU A 179 44.77 8.02 -15.87
CA LEU A 179 44.17 8.13 -14.52
C LEU A 179 42.79 8.78 -14.59
N PHE A 180 42.66 9.84 -15.39
CA PHE A 180 41.36 10.49 -15.63
C PHE A 180 40.34 9.55 -16.26
N ASN A 181 40.73 8.83 -17.30
CA ASN A 181 39.87 7.86 -17.97
C ASN A 181 39.41 6.74 -17.01
N GLN A 182 40.31 6.28 -16.14
CA GLN A 182 39.94 5.25 -15.14
C GLN A 182 39.03 5.80 -14.06
N PHE A 183 39.23 7.04 -13.61
CA PHE A 183 38.34 7.71 -12.68
C PHE A 183 36.95 7.85 -13.29
N THR A 184 36.85 8.35 -14.50
CA THR A 184 35.62 8.51 -15.28
C THR A 184 34.89 7.17 -15.47
N ASN A 185 35.61 6.16 -15.94
CA ASN A 185 35.02 4.82 -16.16
C ASN A 185 34.49 4.19 -14.86
N PHE A 186 35.21 4.38 -13.75
CA PHE A 186 34.75 3.89 -12.46
C PHE A 186 33.49 4.61 -11.97
N LEU A 187 33.42 5.92 -12.12
CA LEU A 187 32.25 6.71 -11.78
C LEU A 187 31.04 6.32 -12.61
N VAL A 188 31.20 6.26 -13.94
CA VAL A 188 30.13 5.85 -14.87
C VAL A 188 29.65 4.41 -14.57
N TYR A 189 30.59 3.49 -14.27
CA TYR A 189 30.24 2.13 -13.88
C TYR A 189 29.46 2.09 -12.54
N THR A 190 29.87 2.91 -11.57
CA THR A 190 29.23 2.95 -10.25
C THR A 190 27.81 3.54 -10.33
N VAL A 191 27.61 4.58 -11.13
CA VAL A 191 26.29 5.20 -11.38
C VAL A 191 25.43 4.32 -12.28
N GLY A 192 26.05 3.69 -13.29
CA GLY A 192 25.35 2.78 -14.22
C GLY A 192 24.98 1.43 -13.61
N LYS A 193 25.47 1.10 -12.41
CA LYS A 193 25.22 -0.17 -11.74
C LYS A 193 23.74 -0.39 -11.42
N ASP A 194 22.98 0.67 -11.19
CA ASP A 194 21.52 0.60 -10.97
C ASP A 194 20.76 0.08 -12.22
N LYS A 195 21.41 0.10 -13.42
CA LYS A 195 20.86 -0.49 -14.65
C LYS A 195 21.22 -1.95 -14.87
N ILE A 196 22.18 -2.49 -14.10
CA ILE A 196 22.69 -3.87 -14.24
C ILE A 196 22.03 -4.81 -13.21
N ILE A 197 21.53 -4.27 -12.11
CA ILE A 197 20.73 -5.01 -11.16
C ILE A 197 19.28 -4.91 -11.65
N ASP A 198 18.74 -6.03 -12.12
CA ASP A 198 17.29 -6.19 -12.28
C ASP A 198 16.69 -6.09 -10.87
N GLU A 199 16.50 -4.87 -10.41
CA GLU A 199 15.73 -4.62 -9.21
C GLU A 199 14.28 -4.98 -9.56
N GLU A 200 13.84 -6.13 -9.12
CA GLU A 200 12.42 -6.41 -9.03
C GLU A 200 11.85 -5.33 -8.09
N LYS A 201 11.43 -4.23 -8.69
CA LYS A 201 10.78 -3.12 -7.97
C LYS A 201 9.51 -3.69 -7.37
N ILE A 202 9.56 -4.11 -6.11
CA ILE A 202 8.36 -4.39 -5.33
C ILE A 202 7.63 -3.06 -5.17
N THR A 203 6.79 -2.74 -6.14
CA THR A 203 5.98 -1.53 -6.11
C THR A 203 4.90 -1.70 -5.05
N ASN A 204 4.98 -0.93 -4.00
CA ASN A 204 3.93 -0.87 -2.98
C ASN A 204 2.90 0.19 -3.39
N ASN A 205 1.70 -0.23 -3.76
CA ASN A 205 0.61 0.68 -4.13
C ASN A 205 0.28 1.69 -3.01
N ALA A 206 0.49 1.31 -1.75
CA ALA A 206 0.25 2.20 -0.61
C ALA A 206 1.24 3.38 -0.53
N THR A 207 2.44 3.24 -1.09
CA THR A 207 3.45 4.30 -1.15
C THR A 207 3.48 5.02 -2.50
N ASN A 208 3.25 4.29 -3.60
CA ASN A 208 3.28 4.88 -4.95
C ASN A 208 2.03 5.71 -5.27
N SER A 209 0.87 5.27 -4.79
CA SER A 209 -0.42 5.93 -5.01
C SER A 209 -1.26 5.90 -3.74
N PRO A 210 -0.86 6.60 -2.67
CA PRO A 210 -1.51 6.52 -1.36
C PRO A 210 -3.00 6.84 -1.42
N VAL A 211 -3.38 7.87 -2.17
CA VAL A 211 -4.77 8.30 -2.32
C VAL A 211 -5.63 7.20 -2.93
N HIS A 212 -5.18 6.56 -4.01
CA HIS A 212 -5.91 5.48 -4.66
C HIS A 212 -5.98 4.23 -3.78
N TYR A 213 -4.86 3.89 -3.12
CA TYR A 213 -4.80 2.73 -2.23
C TYR A 213 -5.74 2.87 -1.03
N TYR A 214 -5.62 3.96 -0.27
CA TYR A 214 -6.44 4.16 0.92
C TYR A 214 -7.88 4.50 0.60
N GLY A 215 -8.16 5.07 -0.56
CA GLY A 215 -9.52 5.23 -1.06
C GLY A 215 -10.18 3.89 -1.38
N LEU A 216 -9.49 3.00 -2.07
CA LEU A 216 -9.96 1.64 -2.33
C LEU A 216 -10.10 0.83 -1.04
N ALA A 217 -9.14 0.92 -0.13
CA ALA A 217 -9.16 0.28 1.19
C ALA A 217 -10.35 0.78 2.03
N GLY A 218 -10.62 2.08 1.99
CA GLY A 218 -11.78 2.68 2.63
C GLY A 218 -13.09 2.16 2.07
N TRP A 219 -13.23 2.08 0.75
CA TRP A 219 -14.39 1.52 0.09
C TRP A 219 -14.62 0.05 0.47
N PHE A 220 -13.57 -0.76 0.45
CA PHE A 220 -13.63 -2.17 0.86
C PHE A 220 -14.03 -2.32 2.34
N THR A 221 -13.53 -1.44 3.20
CA THR A 221 -13.87 -1.38 4.63
C THR A 221 -15.34 -1.03 4.83
N ILE A 222 -15.87 -0.05 4.09
CA ILE A 222 -17.27 0.36 4.13
C ILE A 222 -18.18 -0.82 3.74
N ILE A 223 -17.86 -1.54 2.68
CA ILE A 223 -18.61 -2.74 2.26
C ILE A 223 -18.64 -3.77 3.38
N THR A 224 -17.51 -4.06 4.01
CA THR A 224 -17.40 -5.03 5.10
C THR A 224 -18.25 -4.63 6.31
N ILE A 225 -18.23 -3.34 6.67
CA ILE A 225 -19.08 -2.81 7.76
C ILE A 225 -20.56 -2.92 7.39
N TRP A 226 -20.94 -2.63 6.14
CA TRP A 226 -22.32 -2.79 5.69
C TRP A 226 -22.78 -4.24 5.70
N LEU A 227 -21.94 -5.19 5.30
CA LEU A 227 -22.22 -6.62 5.40
C LEU A 227 -22.57 -7.02 6.84
N LEU A 228 -21.73 -6.61 7.80
CA LEU A 228 -21.96 -6.87 9.21
C LEU A 228 -23.23 -6.17 9.71
N ALA A 229 -23.42 -4.91 9.36
CA ALA A 229 -24.52 -4.08 9.87
C ALA A 229 -25.88 -4.56 9.35
N PHE A 230 -26.01 -4.81 8.04
CA PHE A 230 -27.27 -5.33 7.45
C PHE A 230 -27.57 -6.75 7.89
N TYR A 231 -26.54 -7.62 7.98
CA TYR A 231 -26.72 -8.97 8.47
C TYR A 231 -27.21 -8.98 9.94
N SER A 232 -26.59 -8.16 10.78
CA SER A 232 -26.98 -8.01 12.18
C SER A 232 -28.38 -7.38 12.32
N PHE A 233 -28.73 -6.44 11.44
CA PHE A 233 -30.05 -5.82 11.41
C PHE A 233 -31.15 -6.85 11.17
N PHE A 234 -30.97 -7.76 10.19
CA PHE A 234 -31.94 -8.81 9.89
C PHE A 234 -31.99 -9.92 10.95
N THR A 235 -30.97 -10.03 11.79
CA THR A 235 -30.91 -11.03 12.86
C THR A 235 -31.51 -10.52 14.19
N LYS A 236 -31.62 -9.19 14.39
CA LYS A 236 -31.99 -8.60 15.67
C LYS A 236 -33.45 -8.80 16.08
N ASP A 237 -34.37 -8.88 15.15
CA ASP A 237 -35.81 -8.89 15.40
C ASP A 237 -36.42 -10.31 15.49
N GLU A 238 -35.59 -11.36 15.59
CA GLU A 238 -36.08 -12.73 15.72
C GLU A 238 -36.38 -13.05 17.16
N GLU A 239 -37.68 -12.94 17.55
CA GLU A 239 -38.15 -13.50 18.81
C GLU A 239 -38.11 -15.03 18.74
N TYR A 240 -37.52 -15.67 19.73
CA TYR A 240 -37.38 -17.14 19.85
C TYR A 240 -38.73 -17.85 19.64
N ARG A 241 -39.81 -17.25 20.14
CA ARG A 241 -41.18 -17.76 20.00
C ARG A 241 -41.71 -17.78 18.57
N ILE A 242 -41.22 -16.86 17.73
CA ILE A 242 -41.58 -16.79 16.31
C ILE A 242 -40.84 -17.88 15.54
N MET A 243 -39.59 -18.12 15.85
CA MET A 243 -38.81 -19.21 15.25
C MET A 243 -39.42 -20.59 15.52
N ASP A 244 -39.85 -20.86 16.74
CA ASP A 244 -40.49 -22.14 17.09
C ASP A 244 -41.81 -22.34 16.34
N ARG A 245 -42.60 -21.27 16.19
CA ARG A 245 -43.84 -21.35 15.37
C ARG A 245 -43.54 -21.60 13.91
N MET A 246 -42.48 -20.95 13.34
CA MET A 246 -42.09 -21.17 11.97
C MET A 246 -41.60 -22.59 11.70
N ARG A 247 -40.92 -23.22 12.65
CA ARG A 247 -40.56 -24.65 12.60
C ARG A 247 -41.79 -25.57 12.46
N LEU A 248 -42.85 -25.29 13.20
CA LEU A 248 -44.10 -26.03 13.09
C LEU A 248 -44.73 -25.95 11.68
N TYR A 249 -44.48 -24.87 10.93
CA TYR A 249 -44.91 -24.70 9.54
C TYR A 249 -43.89 -25.23 8.52
N GLY A 250 -42.88 -26.00 8.97
CA GLY A 250 -41.87 -26.61 8.09
C GLY A 250 -40.80 -25.66 7.57
N VAL A 251 -40.65 -24.48 8.18
CA VAL A 251 -39.57 -23.53 7.84
C VAL A 251 -38.33 -23.85 8.66
N THR A 252 -37.31 -24.40 8.01
CA THR A 252 -36.03 -24.73 8.63
C THR A 252 -35.20 -23.48 8.89
N GLN A 253 -34.32 -23.53 9.90
CA GLN A 253 -33.40 -22.45 10.24
C GLN A 253 -32.49 -22.11 9.05
N ILE A 254 -32.06 -23.10 8.29
CA ILE A 254 -31.24 -22.95 7.09
C ILE A 254 -31.89 -21.98 6.09
N ARG A 255 -33.20 -22.11 5.85
CA ARG A 255 -33.93 -21.25 4.88
C ARG A 255 -33.96 -19.79 5.30
N GLN A 256 -34.08 -19.53 6.61
CA GLN A 256 -34.07 -18.18 7.15
C GLN A 256 -32.69 -17.55 7.02
N VAL A 257 -31.62 -18.30 7.36
CA VAL A 257 -30.23 -17.86 7.20
C VAL A 257 -29.90 -17.53 5.72
N PHE A 258 -30.31 -18.40 4.80
CA PHE A 258 -30.13 -18.11 3.37
C PHE A 258 -30.89 -16.86 2.90
N ALA A 259 -32.09 -16.63 3.41
CA ALA A 259 -32.86 -15.41 3.09
C ALA A 259 -32.15 -14.15 3.64
N LYS A 260 -31.55 -14.20 4.85
CA LYS A 260 -30.75 -13.11 5.39
C LYS A 260 -29.51 -12.85 4.54
N ILE A 261 -28.78 -13.90 4.16
CA ILE A 261 -27.61 -13.81 3.28
C ILE A 261 -28.02 -13.14 1.98
N LEU A 262 -29.07 -13.60 1.33
CA LEU A 262 -29.52 -13.06 0.04
C LEU A 262 -29.98 -11.60 0.15
N SER A 263 -30.74 -11.26 1.22
CA SER A 263 -31.20 -9.88 1.46
C SER A 263 -30.00 -8.94 1.70
N THR A 264 -29.05 -9.36 2.54
CA THR A 264 -27.85 -8.58 2.84
C THR A 264 -26.98 -8.40 1.59
N PHE A 265 -26.79 -9.48 0.82
CA PHE A 265 -26.02 -9.45 -0.42
C PHE A 265 -26.61 -8.43 -1.41
N ILE A 266 -27.92 -8.49 -1.69
CA ILE A 266 -28.56 -7.57 -2.63
C ILE A 266 -28.37 -6.12 -2.21
N VAL A 267 -28.66 -5.80 -0.96
CA VAL A 267 -28.53 -4.41 -0.47
C VAL A 267 -27.10 -3.93 -0.51
N THR A 268 -26.16 -4.73 -0.01
CA THR A 268 -24.74 -4.34 0.02
C THR A 268 -24.14 -4.23 -1.37
N PHE A 269 -24.51 -5.12 -2.28
CA PHE A 269 -24.03 -5.09 -3.66
C PHE A 269 -24.48 -3.84 -4.42
N ILE A 270 -25.75 -3.42 -4.24
CA ILE A 270 -26.24 -2.16 -4.82
C ILE A 270 -25.50 -0.96 -4.23
N CYS A 271 -25.34 -0.92 -2.90
CA CYS A 271 -24.61 0.16 -2.23
C CYS A 271 -23.14 0.20 -2.65
N ALA A 272 -22.50 -0.96 -2.80
CA ALA A 272 -21.12 -1.07 -3.29
C ALA A 272 -20.97 -0.53 -4.71
N GLY A 273 -21.89 -0.83 -5.61
CA GLY A 273 -21.88 -0.30 -6.97
C GLY A 273 -22.02 1.22 -7.03
N ILE A 274 -22.97 1.77 -6.25
CA ILE A 274 -23.17 3.24 -6.18
C ILE A 274 -21.91 3.92 -5.64
N THR A 275 -21.35 3.42 -4.55
CA THR A 275 -20.15 4.02 -3.93
C THR A 275 -18.90 3.81 -4.76
N LEU A 276 -18.77 2.71 -5.52
CA LEU A 276 -17.69 2.53 -6.48
C LEU A 276 -17.74 3.61 -7.57
N PHE A 277 -18.92 3.85 -8.13
CA PHE A 277 -19.11 4.88 -9.15
C PHE A 277 -18.72 6.28 -8.62
N ILE A 278 -19.10 6.60 -7.38
CA ILE A 278 -18.70 7.86 -6.75
C ILE A 278 -17.18 7.91 -6.54
N LEU A 279 -16.59 6.83 -6.02
CA LEU A 279 -15.15 6.74 -5.74
C LEU A 279 -14.30 6.93 -7.01
N THR A 280 -14.66 6.25 -8.10
CA THR A 280 -13.92 6.34 -9.37
C THR A 280 -13.97 7.75 -9.96
N ASN A 281 -15.12 8.44 -9.86
CA ASN A 281 -15.22 9.83 -10.28
C ASN A 281 -14.42 10.81 -9.39
N LEU A 282 -14.42 10.59 -8.07
CA LEU A 282 -13.66 11.44 -7.13
C LEU A 282 -12.14 11.28 -7.29
N MET A 283 -11.70 10.10 -7.67
CA MET A 283 -10.27 9.77 -7.79
C MET A 283 -9.76 9.83 -9.23
N GLU A 284 -10.62 10.25 -10.18
CA GLU A 284 -10.30 10.33 -11.61
C GLU A 284 -9.77 8.99 -12.19
N ILE A 285 -10.24 7.86 -11.62
CA ILE A 285 -9.86 6.52 -12.09
C ILE A 285 -10.69 6.18 -13.32
N THR A 286 -10.04 5.96 -14.45
CA THR A 286 -10.70 5.54 -15.69
C THR A 286 -10.84 4.02 -15.71
N LEU A 287 -12.09 3.52 -15.57
CA LEU A 287 -12.43 2.10 -15.70
C LEU A 287 -13.20 1.85 -16.98
N PHE A 288 -12.88 0.75 -17.64
CA PHE A 288 -13.64 0.26 -18.80
C PHE A 288 -14.83 -0.60 -18.35
N GLY A 289 -15.81 -0.82 -19.24
CA GLY A 289 -16.99 -1.64 -18.91
C GLY A 289 -16.65 -3.05 -18.42
N GLU A 290 -15.59 -3.65 -18.95
CA GLU A 290 -15.10 -4.96 -18.53
C GLU A 290 -14.54 -4.96 -17.09
N ASP A 291 -13.96 -3.85 -16.65
CA ASP A 291 -13.40 -3.73 -15.30
C ASP A 291 -14.52 -3.69 -14.26
N TYR A 292 -15.62 -3.00 -14.55
CA TYR A 292 -16.81 -3.02 -13.68
C TYR A 292 -17.37 -4.43 -13.53
N LEU A 293 -17.32 -5.25 -14.60
CA LEU A 293 -17.74 -6.64 -14.54
C LEU A 293 -16.79 -7.47 -13.68
N ARG A 294 -15.48 -7.31 -13.85
CA ARG A 294 -14.45 -7.99 -13.03
C ARG A 294 -14.60 -7.63 -11.54
N ILE A 295 -14.73 -6.35 -11.22
CA ILE A 295 -14.94 -5.86 -9.86
C ILE A 295 -16.24 -6.44 -9.29
N SER A 296 -17.32 -6.47 -10.06
CA SER A 296 -18.60 -7.02 -9.62
C SER A 296 -18.51 -8.50 -9.27
N ILE A 297 -17.75 -9.31 -10.03
CA ILE A 297 -17.52 -10.72 -9.72
C ILE A 297 -16.71 -10.86 -8.43
N ILE A 298 -15.59 -10.13 -8.28
CA ILE A 298 -14.74 -10.18 -7.09
C ILE A 298 -15.54 -9.81 -5.83
N ILE A 299 -16.28 -8.69 -5.88
CA ILE A 299 -17.10 -8.24 -4.75
C ILE A 299 -18.25 -9.21 -4.45
N SER A 300 -18.83 -9.84 -5.45
CA SER A 300 -19.88 -10.86 -5.24
C SER A 300 -19.33 -12.06 -4.49
N LEU A 301 -18.18 -12.59 -4.91
CA LEU A 301 -17.53 -13.73 -4.26
C LEU A 301 -17.11 -13.39 -2.84
N TYR A 302 -16.50 -12.20 -2.64
CA TYR A 302 -16.16 -11.69 -1.31
C TYR A 302 -17.38 -11.60 -0.39
N ASN A 303 -18.44 -10.92 -0.84
CA ASN A 303 -19.66 -10.73 -0.05
C ASN A 303 -20.28 -12.08 0.36
N ILE A 304 -20.34 -13.04 -0.56
CA ILE A 304 -20.91 -14.37 -0.30
C ILE A 304 -20.03 -15.12 0.72
N ALA A 305 -18.71 -15.16 0.52
CA ALA A 305 -17.78 -15.83 1.45
C ALA A 305 -17.86 -15.23 2.86
N PHE A 306 -17.86 -13.90 2.96
CA PHE A 306 -17.97 -13.18 4.21
C PHE A 306 -19.31 -13.46 4.93
N LEU A 307 -20.43 -13.45 4.19
CA LEU A 307 -21.74 -13.74 4.74
C LEU A 307 -21.87 -15.19 5.22
N PHE A 308 -21.23 -16.15 4.55
CA PHE A 308 -21.15 -17.52 5.06
C PHE A 308 -20.37 -17.58 6.39
N GLY A 309 -19.29 -16.81 6.52
CA GLY A 309 -18.57 -16.67 7.78
C GLY A 309 -19.45 -16.14 8.93
N LEU A 310 -20.22 -15.06 8.67
CA LEU A 310 -21.17 -14.52 9.63
C LEU A 310 -22.29 -15.53 10.00
N ALA A 311 -22.78 -16.29 9.02
CA ALA A 311 -23.80 -17.32 9.21
C ALA A 311 -23.30 -18.51 10.03
N ILE A 312 -22.04 -18.92 9.84
CA ILE A 312 -21.38 -19.93 10.69
C ILE A 312 -21.35 -19.47 12.15
N LEU A 313 -20.90 -18.24 12.40
CA LEU A 313 -20.85 -17.67 13.74
C LEU A 313 -22.24 -17.54 14.37
N GLU A 314 -23.25 -17.16 13.60
CA GLU A 314 -24.65 -17.13 14.06
C GLU A 314 -25.15 -18.53 14.42
N THR A 315 -24.79 -19.54 13.64
CA THR A 315 -25.22 -20.92 13.87
C THR A 315 -24.55 -21.51 15.13
N VAL A 316 -23.26 -21.22 15.35
CA VAL A 316 -22.51 -21.77 16.48
C VAL A 316 -22.82 -21.07 17.79
N ILE A 317 -22.98 -19.74 17.78
CA ILE A 317 -23.08 -18.91 18.99
C ILE A 317 -24.55 -18.56 19.26
N SER A 318 -25.09 -19.05 20.35
CA SER A 318 -26.49 -18.83 20.76
C SER A 318 -26.73 -17.47 21.43
N GLY A 319 -25.72 -16.92 22.14
CA GLY A 319 -25.86 -15.66 22.89
C GLY A 319 -25.73 -14.43 21.99
N GLN A 320 -26.75 -13.57 21.92
CA GLN A 320 -26.78 -12.40 21.03
C GLN A 320 -25.57 -11.46 21.23
N LYS A 321 -25.21 -11.13 22.49
CA LYS A 321 -24.08 -10.22 22.77
C LYS A 321 -22.74 -10.82 22.35
N VAL A 322 -22.51 -12.09 22.67
CA VAL A 322 -21.28 -12.82 22.30
C VAL A 322 -21.19 -12.97 20.79
N ARG A 323 -22.30 -13.30 20.13
CA ARG A 323 -22.39 -13.41 18.66
C ARG A 323 -21.99 -12.12 17.96
N LEU A 324 -22.57 -10.97 18.38
CA LEU A 324 -22.23 -9.66 17.80
C LEU A 324 -20.76 -9.33 18.01
N LEU A 325 -20.21 -9.57 19.20
CA LEU A 325 -18.81 -9.35 19.48
C LEU A 325 -17.90 -10.20 18.58
N THR A 326 -18.20 -11.49 18.46
CA THR A 326 -17.41 -12.42 17.63
C THR A 326 -17.53 -12.08 16.13
N GLN A 327 -18.72 -11.69 15.67
CA GLN A 327 -18.91 -11.23 14.28
C GLN A 327 -18.17 -9.92 14.01
N SER A 328 -18.12 -8.99 14.96
CA SER A 328 -17.31 -7.76 14.84
C SER A 328 -15.82 -8.06 14.82
N LEU A 329 -15.36 -8.99 15.68
CA LEU A 329 -13.97 -9.44 15.69
C LEU A 329 -13.59 -10.13 14.36
N PHE A 330 -14.45 -11.00 13.86
CA PHE A 330 -14.26 -11.65 12.55
C PHE A 330 -14.15 -10.63 11.42
N SER A 331 -15.01 -9.60 11.43
CA SER A 331 -14.97 -8.51 10.43
C SER A 331 -13.67 -7.71 10.52
N PHE A 332 -13.23 -7.38 11.72
CA PHE A 332 -11.96 -6.68 11.95
C PHE A 332 -10.75 -7.51 11.48
N LEU A 333 -10.70 -8.79 11.83
CA LEU A 333 -9.64 -9.71 11.41
C LEU A 333 -9.64 -9.89 9.88
N SER A 334 -10.81 -10.00 9.25
CA SER A 334 -10.92 -10.07 7.79
C SER A 334 -10.36 -8.82 7.11
N LEU A 335 -10.64 -7.63 7.63
CA LEU A 335 -10.09 -6.37 7.12
C LEU A 335 -8.59 -6.26 7.37
N LEU A 336 -8.10 -6.71 8.52
CA LEU A 336 -6.67 -6.69 8.82
C LEU A 336 -5.91 -7.61 7.85
N VAL A 337 -6.38 -8.85 7.67
CA VAL A 337 -5.77 -9.84 6.76
C VAL A 337 -5.89 -9.44 5.29
N SER A 338 -6.91 -8.66 4.91
CA SER A 338 -7.05 -8.20 3.52
C SER A 338 -5.93 -7.25 3.07
N GLY A 339 -5.27 -6.57 4.01
CA GLY A 339 -4.34 -5.49 3.69
C GLY A 339 -5.00 -4.10 3.63
N ALA A 340 -6.33 -4.01 3.80
CA ALA A 340 -7.03 -2.72 3.73
C ALA A 340 -6.69 -1.79 4.91
N ILE A 341 -6.39 -2.33 6.09
CA ILE A 341 -5.99 -1.53 7.26
C ILE A 341 -4.47 -1.33 7.28
N ILE A 342 -3.71 -2.42 7.13
CA ILE A 342 -2.25 -2.41 7.10
C ILE A 342 -1.82 -3.04 5.78
N PRO A 343 -1.07 -2.33 4.91
CA PRO A 343 -0.60 -2.91 3.66
C PRO A 343 0.16 -4.22 3.89
N THR A 344 -0.09 -5.20 3.03
CA THR A 344 0.44 -6.57 3.17
C THR A 344 1.96 -6.65 3.21
N LEU A 345 2.65 -5.67 2.62
CA LEU A 345 4.10 -5.58 2.64
C LEU A 345 4.68 -5.44 4.06
N TYR A 346 3.94 -4.84 4.99
CA TYR A 346 4.39 -4.67 6.38
C TYR A 346 4.22 -5.91 7.25
N PHE A 347 3.59 -6.96 6.73
CA PHE A 347 3.49 -8.21 7.46
C PHE A 347 4.78 -9.03 7.35
N PRO A 348 5.13 -9.82 8.39
CA PRO A 348 6.21 -10.79 8.31
C PRO A 348 6.00 -11.78 7.14
N LEU A 349 7.07 -12.23 6.50
CA LEU A 349 7.02 -13.10 5.32
C LEU A 349 6.15 -14.37 5.50
N TYR A 350 6.17 -14.97 6.70
CA TYR A 350 5.33 -16.13 6.99
C TYR A 350 3.83 -15.81 7.02
N VAL A 351 3.45 -14.57 7.36
CA VAL A 351 2.05 -14.10 7.28
C VAL A 351 1.69 -13.83 5.83
N GLN A 352 2.57 -13.16 5.08
CA GLN A 352 2.35 -12.88 3.65
C GLN A 352 2.09 -14.16 2.85
N ALA A 353 2.79 -15.27 3.17
CA ALA A 353 2.58 -16.55 2.53
C ALA A 353 1.18 -17.17 2.77
N LEU A 354 0.47 -16.74 3.83
CA LEU A 354 -0.87 -17.21 4.16
C LEU A 354 -2.00 -16.34 3.54
N LEU A 355 -1.70 -15.11 3.13
CA LEU A 355 -2.70 -14.17 2.61
C LEU A 355 -3.47 -14.69 1.38
N PRO A 356 -2.85 -15.37 0.40
CA PRO A 356 -3.56 -15.92 -0.75
C PRO A 356 -4.61 -16.99 -0.39
N TYR A 357 -4.50 -17.60 0.80
CA TYR A 357 -5.50 -18.56 1.31
C TYR A 357 -6.63 -17.89 2.07
N SER A 358 -6.63 -16.56 2.17
CA SER A 358 -7.71 -15.77 2.77
C SER A 358 -8.60 -15.17 1.69
N PHE A 359 -9.92 -15.41 1.77
CA PHE A 359 -10.87 -14.82 0.82
C PHE A 359 -10.85 -13.28 0.83
N SER A 360 -10.57 -12.65 1.98
CA SER A 360 -10.46 -11.20 2.09
C SER A 360 -9.15 -10.67 1.50
N GLY A 361 -8.03 -11.36 1.74
CA GLY A 361 -6.73 -11.03 1.15
C GLY A 361 -6.74 -11.13 -0.36
N GLU A 362 -7.23 -12.26 -0.89
CA GLU A 362 -7.35 -12.51 -2.32
C GLU A 362 -8.28 -11.51 -3.02
N SER A 363 -9.44 -11.19 -2.40
CA SER A 363 -10.35 -10.21 -2.96
C SER A 363 -9.76 -8.81 -3.04
N PHE A 364 -9.10 -8.35 -1.98
CA PHE A 364 -8.52 -7.01 -1.95
C PHE A 364 -7.31 -6.90 -2.88
N HIS A 365 -6.51 -7.96 -2.98
CA HIS A 365 -5.41 -8.06 -3.95
C HIS A 365 -5.91 -7.86 -5.39
N TRP A 366 -6.91 -8.63 -5.83
CA TRP A 366 -7.44 -8.51 -7.18
C TRP A 366 -8.14 -7.18 -7.44
N LEU A 367 -8.76 -6.57 -6.43
CA LEU A 367 -9.30 -5.21 -6.55
C LEU A 367 -8.20 -4.18 -6.79
N GLN A 368 -7.04 -4.30 -6.11
CA GLN A 368 -5.89 -3.44 -6.37
C GLN A 368 -5.35 -3.63 -7.79
N GLU A 369 -5.20 -4.88 -8.23
CA GLU A 369 -4.69 -5.20 -9.56
C GLU A 369 -5.58 -4.62 -10.68
N VAL A 370 -6.91 -4.71 -10.54
CA VAL A 370 -7.84 -4.20 -11.54
C VAL A 370 -7.97 -2.67 -11.46
N ILE A 371 -8.15 -2.10 -10.26
CA ILE A 371 -8.52 -0.68 -10.11
C ILE A 371 -7.28 0.23 -10.12
N ILE A 372 -6.18 -0.16 -9.44
CA ILE A 372 -4.99 0.69 -9.31
C ILE A 372 -3.97 0.37 -10.40
N ASN A 373 -3.70 -0.92 -10.63
CA ASN A 373 -2.68 -1.34 -11.59
C ASN A 373 -3.21 -1.47 -13.03
N GLY A 374 -4.52 -1.28 -13.24
CA GLY A 374 -5.15 -1.33 -14.57
C GLY A 374 -5.04 -2.69 -15.26
N ARG A 375 -4.97 -3.79 -14.48
CA ARG A 375 -4.79 -5.12 -15.03
C ARG A 375 -6.07 -5.61 -15.71
N SER A 376 -5.95 -6.00 -16.97
CA SER A 376 -7.09 -6.50 -17.79
C SER A 376 -7.48 -7.96 -17.53
N TYR A 377 -6.83 -8.63 -16.58
CA TYR A 377 -7.08 -10.04 -16.22
C TYR A 377 -7.20 -10.18 -14.69
N ALA A 378 -8.10 -11.07 -14.23
CA ALA A 378 -8.23 -11.50 -12.86
C ALA A 378 -8.39 -13.01 -12.77
N ASP A 379 -7.65 -13.66 -11.87
CA ASP A 379 -7.84 -15.09 -11.59
C ASP A 379 -8.89 -15.27 -10.49
N TYR A 380 -10.04 -15.83 -10.88
CA TYR A 380 -11.16 -16.06 -9.96
C TYR A 380 -11.10 -17.43 -9.28
N VAL A 381 -10.22 -18.34 -9.72
CA VAL A 381 -10.21 -19.73 -9.25
C VAL A 381 -9.95 -19.83 -7.74
N PRO A 382 -8.91 -19.17 -7.17
CA PRO A 382 -8.67 -19.23 -5.74
C PRO A 382 -9.86 -18.71 -4.93
N LEU A 383 -10.41 -17.57 -5.34
CA LEU A 383 -11.53 -16.93 -4.64
C LEU A 383 -12.83 -17.75 -4.73
N THR A 384 -13.10 -18.38 -5.88
CA THR A 384 -14.26 -19.29 -6.03
C THR A 384 -14.13 -20.54 -5.19
N LEU A 385 -12.93 -21.12 -5.08
CA LEU A 385 -12.67 -22.27 -4.22
C LEU A 385 -12.85 -21.93 -2.74
N LEU A 386 -12.34 -20.77 -2.30
CA LEU A 386 -12.51 -20.30 -0.92
C LEU A 386 -13.97 -20.02 -0.60
N THR A 387 -14.72 -19.45 -1.54
CA THR A 387 -16.16 -19.20 -1.39
C THR A 387 -16.94 -20.50 -1.33
N ALA A 388 -16.62 -21.49 -2.18
CA ALA A 388 -17.24 -22.82 -2.15
C ALA A 388 -16.92 -23.57 -0.85
N ALA A 389 -15.67 -23.50 -0.36
CA ALA A 389 -15.29 -24.08 0.91
C ALA A 389 -16.06 -23.48 2.10
N SER A 390 -16.23 -22.15 2.13
CA SER A 390 -17.02 -21.47 3.17
C SER A 390 -18.49 -21.86 3.12
N ALA A 391 -19.07 -22.06 1.91
CA ALA A 391 -20.42 -22.55 1.72
C ALA A 391 -20.60 -23.99 2.25
N LEU A 392 -19.67 -24.89 1.92
CA LEU A 392 -19.69 -26.28 2.41
C LEU A 392 -19.58 -26.35 3.93
N LEU A 393 -18.69 -25.55 4.53
CA LEU A 393 -18.55 -25.44 5.97
C LEU A 393 -19.85 -24.96 6.63
N MET A 394 -20.46 -23.91 6.09
CA MET A 394 -21.74 -23.38 6.58
C MET A 394 -22.85 -24.44 6.52
N LEU A 395 -22.99 -25.15 5.41
CA LEU A 395 -23.97 -26.21 5.27
C LEU A 395 -23.72 -27.35 6.24
N GLY A 396 -22.46 -27.80 6.36
CA GLY A 396 -22.08 -28.89 7.28
C GLY A 396 -22.41 -28.57 8.74
N ILE A 397 -22.03 -27.36 9.20
CA ILE A 397 -22.29 -26.91 10.59
C ILE A 397 -23.80 -26.74 10.83
N SER A 398 -24.52 -26.19 9.87
CA SER A 398 -25.96 -25.99 10.00
C SER A 398 -26.72 -27.31 10.05
N MET A 399 -26.37 -28.29 9.21
CA MET A 399 -26.96 -29.64 9.23
C MET A 399 -26.58 -30.39 10.51
N TRP A 400 -25.38 -30.25 11.00
CA TRP A 400 -24.96 -30.86 12.28
C TRP A 400 -25.79 -30.32 13.44
N LYS A 401 -25.98 -28.98 13.50
CA LYS A 401 -26.76 -28.34 14.58
C LYS A 401 -28.25 -28.75 14.54
N GLU A 402 -28.86 -28.86 13.36
CA GLU A 402 -30.25 -29.33 13.23
C GLU A 402 -30.43 -30.78 13.72
N ARG A 403 -29.39 -31.62 13.63
CA ARG A 403 -29.43 -33.00 14.16
C ARG A 403 -29.25 -33.08 15.67
N VAL A 404 -28.45 -32.20 16.26
CA VAL A 404 -28.14 -32.19 17.68
C VAL A 404 -29.23 -31.50 18.51
N ASN A 405 -29.89 -30.48 17.94
CA ASN A 405 -31.00 -29.75 18.54
C ASN A 405 -32.23 -29.81 17.63
N PRO A 406 -32.95 -30.95 17.56
CA PRO A 406 -34.09 -31.14 16.67
C PRO A 406 -35.29 -30.23 17.01
#